data_d884f291d37066d737d0b6ac44794956
#
_entry.id   d884f291d37066d737d0b6ac44794956
#
_cell.length_a   1.000
_cell.length_b   1.000
_cell.length_c   1.000
_cell.angle_alpha   90.00
_cell.angle_beta   90.00
_cell.angle_gamma   90.00
#
_symmetry.space_group_name_H-M   'P 1'
#
loop_
_entity.id
_entity.type
_entity.pdbx_description
1 polymer ?
#
loop_
_entity_poly.entity_id
_entity_poly.type
_entity_poly.pdbx_seq_one_letter_code
_entity_poly.pdbx_strand_id
1 'polypeptide(L)'
;MKRTILNLQWSTVLGVFLSVCTACGHKTGNGTGTTDSIPMAAAPEFNADSAFAYTAAQCAFGPRVPNTEAHRLCGTYIAEKFKSFGATVTDQYADVKAYDGTVLKARNIIASYNPDAKARILVCGHWDSRPWADNDPDSANWHKPVLAANDAASDVAVMLEMARLIQLHPL
;
A
#
# COMPACT_ATOMS: atom_id res chain seq x y z
N MET A 1 -35.69 -50.43 31.84
CA MET A 1 -34.32 -49.96 31.62
C MET A 1 -34.21 -48.54 32.07
N LYS A 2 -33.51 -48.28 33.17
CA LYS A 2 -33.37 -46.97 33.81
C LYS A 2 -32.22 -46.19 33.14
N ARG A 3 -32.50 -44.99 32.60
CA ARG A 3 -31.49 -44.08 32.14
C ARG A 3 -31.04 -43.21 33.32
N THR A 4 -29.79 -43.36 33.71
CA THR A 4 -29.13 -42.53 34.73
C THR A 4 -28.67 -41.25 34.04
N ILE A 5 -29.24 -40.15 34.50
CA ILE A 5 -28.79 -38.81 34.07
C ILE A 5 -27.65 -38.39 35.00
N LEU A 6 -26.47 -38.22 34.42
CA LEU A 6 -25.29 -37.75 35.14
C LEU A 6 -25.31 -36.21 35.11
N ASN A 7 -25.67 -35.61 36.25
CA ASN A 7 -25.60 -34.19 36.47
C ASN A 7 -24.13 -33.79 36.72
N LEU A 8 -23.51 -33.16 35.77
CA LEU A 8 -22.18 -32.55 35.91
C LEU A 8 -22.37 -31.13 36.43
N GLN A 9 -22.16 -30.95 37.75
CA GLN A 9 -22.08 -29.62 38.38
C GLN A 9 -20.84 -28.92 37.90
N TRP A 10 -21.03 -27.83 37.17
CA TRP A 10 -19.96 -26.87 36.87
C TRP A 10 -19.77 -25.96 38.08
N SER A 11 -18.72 -26.23 38.83
CA SER A 11 -18.25 -25.33 39.85
C SER A 11 -17.59 -24.13 39.18
N THR A 12 -18.21 -22.98 39.29
CA THR A 12 -17.66 -21.67 38.91
C THR A 12 -16.49 -21.33 39.80
N VAL A 13 -15.27 -21.54 39.34
CA VAL A 13 -14.08 -20.93 39.95
C VAL A 13 -13.94 -19.54 39.34
N LEU A 14 -14.45 -18.57 40.06
CA LEU A 14 -14.26 -17.15 39.78
C LEU A 14 -12.83 -16.75 40.20
N GLY A 15 -11.88 -16.94 39.29
CA GLY A 15 -10.52 -16.45 39.44
C GLY A 15 -10.48 -14.95 39.24
N VAL A 16 -10.43 -14.18 40.30
CA VAL A 16 -10.16 -12.74 40.24
C VAL A 16 -8.69 -12.56 39.83
N PHE A 17 -8.44 -12.31 38.57
CA PHE A 17 -7.14 -11.83 38.10
C PHE A 17 -7.02 -10.35 38.47
N LEU A 18 -6.38 -10.09 39.60
CA LEU A 18 -5.96 -8.75 39.99
C LEU A 18 -4.76 -8.37 39.09
N SER A 19 -5.04 -7.74 37.94
CA SER A 19 -4.00 -7.13 37.13
C SER A 19 -3.43 -5.93 37.88
N VAL A 20 -2.30 -6.14 38.52
CA VAL A 20 -1.48 -5.04 39.05
C VAL A 20 -0.88 -4.32 37.84
N CYS A 21 -1.55 -3.26 37.39
CA CYS A 21 -0.93 -2.28 36.53
C CYS A 21 0.12 -1.54 37.37
N THR A 22 1.37 -2.01 37.29
CA THR A 22 2.51 -1.21 37.73
C THR A 22 2.58 -0.01 36.79
N ALA A 23 1.98 1.10 37.24
CA ALA A 23 2.19 2.40 36.62
C ALA A 23 3.69 2.66 36.66
N CYS A 24 4.30 2.81 35.46
CA CYS A 24 5.64 3.35 35.33
C CYS A 24 5.66 4.71 36.02
N GLY A 25 6.27 4.76 37.22
CA GLY A 25 6.48 5.98 37.95
C GLY A 25 7.22 6.99 37.05
N HIS A 26 6.55 8.07 36.77
CA HIS A 26 7.16 9.25 36.15
C HIS A 26 8.17 9.81 37.18
N LYS A 27 9.45 9.44 36.99
CA LYS A 27 10.53 10.14 37.69
C LYS A 27 10.56 11.55 37.12
N THR A 28 10.03 12.50 37.88
CA THR A 28 10.34 13.93 37.71
C THR A 28 11.81 14.14 38.05
N GLY A 29 12.68 13.76 37.14
CA GLY A 29 14.06 14.20 37.13
C GLY A 29 14.06 15.61 36.55
N ASN A 30 14.41 16.59 37.41
CA ASN A 30 14.75 17.94 36.97
C ASN A 30 16.09 17.86 36.21
N GLY A 31 16.05 17.30 35.00
CA GLY A 31 17.13 17.34 34.02
C GLY A 31 16.80 18.44 33.03
N THR A 32 17.52 19.55 33.07
CA THR A 32 17.66 20.47 31.95
C THR A 32 18.32 19.74 30.78
N GLY A 33 17.61 18.76 30.23
CA GLY A 33 17.92 18.17 28.95
C GLY A 33 17.39 19.13 27.90
N THR A 34 18.27 19.92 27.30
CA THR A 34 18.02 20.48 25.97
C THR A 34 17.73 19.30 25.07
N THR A 35 16.45 19.00 24.86
CA THR A 35 16.04 18.23 23.70
C THR A 35 16.44 19.08 22.50
N ASP A 36 17.60 18.79 21.92
CA ASP A 36 17.91 19.21 20.57
C ASP A 36 16.86 18.57 19.68
N SER A 37 15.70 19.24 19.59
CA SER A 37 14.71 18.92 18.57
C SER A 37 15.38 19.26 17.24
N ILE A 38 15.81 18.24 16.52
CA ILE A 38 16.26 18.39 15.14
C ILE A 38 15.14 19.17 14.43
N PRO A 39 15.40 20.38 13.91
CA PRO A 39 14.38 21.14 13.21
C PRO A 39 13.86 20.26 12.06
N MET A 40 12.59 19.84 12.13
CA MET A 40 11.99 19.17 11.00
C MET A 40 11.95 20.15 9.82
N ALA A 41 12.58 19.76 8.71
CA ALA A 41 12.45 20.51 7.47
C ALA A 41 10.97 20.62 7.10
N ALA A 42 10.56 21.82 6.65
CA ALA A 42 9.21 21.98 6.14
C ALA A 42 8.99 21.06 4.93
N ALA A 43 7.95 20.24 4.98
CA ALA A 43 7.61 19.39 3.84
C ALA A 43 7.12 20.27 2.68
N PRO A 44 7.49 19.95 1.41
CA PRO A 44 6.92 20.60 0.25
C PRO A 44 5.40 20.42 0.21
N GLU A 45 4.70 21.39 -0.36
CA GLU A 45 3.24 21.32 -0.51
C GLU A 45 2.86 20.24 -1.52
N PHE A 46 2.03 19.29 -1.08
CA PHE A 46 1.49 18.22 -1.91
C PHE A 46 0.36 18.76 -2.80
N ASN A 47 0.44 18.54 -4.11
CA ASN A 47 -0.58 18.99 -5.05
C ASN A 47 -1.60 17.88 -5.32
N ALA A 48 -2.77 18.00 -4.69
CA ALA A 48 -3.85 17.01 -4.80
C ALA A 48 -4.44 16.92 -6.22
N ASP A 49 -4.49 18.04 -6.96
CA ASP A 49 -5.00 18.05 -8.34
C ASP A 49 -4.06 17.29 -9.28
N SER A 50 -2.75 17.41 -9.09
CA SER A 50 -1.77 16.62 -9.83
C SER A 50 -1.92 15.12 -9.54
N ALA A 51 -2.06 14.74 -8.27
CA ALA A 51 -2.29 13.34 -7.89
C ALA A 51 -3.59 12.80 -8.47
N PHE A 52 -4.67 13.59 -8.43
CA PHE A 52 -5.93 13.21 -9.06
C PHE A 52 -5.79 13.03 -10.58
N ALA A 53 -5.06 13.93 -11.26
CA ALA A 53 -4.79 13.82 -12.69
C ALA A 53 -3.99 12.54 -13.03
N TYR A 54 -3.01 12.14 -12.20
CA TYR A 54 -2.29 10.87 -12.39
C TYR A 54 -3.18 9.65 -12.17
N THR A 55 -4.12 9.71 -11.23
CA THR A 55 -5.13 8.66 -11.04
C THR A 55 -6.01 8.53 -12.27
N ALA A 56 -6.56 9.66 -12.75
CA ALA A 56 -7.41 9.70 -13.92
C ALA A 56 -6.69 9.19 -15.18
N ALA A 57 -5.42 9.55 -15.37
CA ALA A 57 -4.62 9.09 -16.49
C ALA A 57 -4.42 7.56 -16.49
N GLN A 58 -4.20 6.96 -15.32
CA GLN A 58 -4.11 5.50 -15.20
C GLN A 58 -5.46 4.83 -15.49
N CYS A 59 -6.56 5.39 -15.00
CA CYS A 59 -7.91 4.89 -15.26
C CYS A 59 -8.31 5.00 -16.75
N ALA A 60 -7.77 5.97 -17.47
CA ALA A 60 -8.06 6.16 -18.90
C ALA A 60 -7.58 4.99 -19.79
N PHE A 61 -6.61 4.18 -19.32
CA PHE A 61 -6.24 2.93 -20.00
C PHE A 61 -7.29 1.83 -19.84
N GLY A 62 -8.26 1.99 -18.94
CA GLY A 62 -9.21 0.95 -18.55
C GLY A 62 -8.67 0.06 -17.42
N PRO A 63 -9.35 -1.07 -17.16
CA PRO A 63 -8.92 -2.06 -16.18
C PRO A 63 -7.53 -2.61 -16.53
N ARG A 64 -6.60 -2.45 -15.61
CA ARG A 64 -5.18 -2.84 -15.79
C ARG A 64 -4.94 -4.28 -15.35
N VAL A 65 -5.80 -5.19 -15.80
CA VAL A 65 -5.68 -6.62 -15.50
C VAL A 65 -4.38 -7.17 -16.11
N PRO A 66 -3.57 -7.94 -15.39
CA PRO A 66 -2.38 -8.59 -15.92
C PRO A 66 -2.65 -9.33 -17.24
N ASN A 67 -1.70 -9.36 -18.16
CA ASN A 67 -1.79 -9.90 -19.51
C ASN A 67 -2.64 -9.09 -20.51
N THR A 68 -3.21 -7.94 -20.11
CA THR A 68 -3.97 -7.08 -21.04
C THR A 68 -3.10 -5.96 -21.61
N GLU A 69 -3.54 -5.39 -22.73
CA GLU A 69 -2.88 -4.23 -23.34
C GLU A 69 -2.97 -2.99 -22.42
N ALA A 70 -4.10 -2.81 -21.71
CA ALA A 70 -4.27 -1.75 -20.73
C ALA A 70 -3.20 -1.82 -19.62
N HIS A 71 -2.91 -3.03 -19.12
CA HIS A 71 -1.84 -3.27 -18.17
C HIS A 71 -0.46 -2.89 -18.75
N ARG A 72 -0.14 -3.36 -19.95
CA ARG A 72 1.13 -3.07 -20.60
C ARG A 72 1.35 -1.56 -20.83
N LEU A 73 0.34 -0.87 -21.35
CA LEU A 73 0.40 0.56 -21.66
C LEU A 73 0.48 1.42 -20.40
N CYS A 74 -0.34 1.12 -19.39
CA CYS A 74 -0.31 1.83 -18.12
C CYS A 74 1.03 1.66 -17.41
N GLY A 75 1.61 0.45 -17.37
CA GLY A 75 2.94 0.24 -16.81
C GLY A 75 4.02 1.05 -17.53
N THR A 76 3.91 1.20 -18.85
CA THR A 76 4.82 2.07 -19.60
C THR A 76 4.64 3.54 -19.25
N TYR A 77 3.39 4.00 -19.15
CA TYR A 77 3.09 5.36 -18.67
C TYR A 77 3.70 5.66 -17.30
N ILE A 78 3.53 4.75 -16.34
CA ILE A 78 4.06 4.91 -14.97
C ILE A 78 5.60 5.00 -15.01
N ALA A 79 6.26 4.10 -15.71
CA ALA A 79 7.71 4.10 -15.84
C ALA A 79 8.24 5.40 -16.46
N GLU A 80 7.62 5.86 -17.56
CA GLU A 80 8.01 7.11 -18.22
C GLU A 80 7.74 8.35 -17.36
N LYS A 81 6.67 8.35 -16.56
CA LYS A 81 6.40 9.41 -15.59
C LYS A 81 7.49 9.50 -14.52
N PHE A 82 7.88 8.39 -13.92
CA PHE A 82 8.98 8.39 -12.96
C PHE A 82 10.30 8.87 -13.58
N LYS A 83 10.61 8.43 -14.80
CA LYS A 83 11.78 8.92 -15.54
C LYS A 83 11.71 10.43 -15.78
N SER A 84 10.54 10.95 -16.17
CA SER A 84 10.35 12.38 -16.40
C SER A 84 10.55 13.24 -15.15
N PHE A 85 10.42 12.64 -13.97
CA PHE A 85 10.71 13.25 -12.67
C PHE A 85 12.13 12.94 -12.15
N GLY A 86 13.01 12.47 -13.03
CA GLY A 86 14.43 12.28 -12.71
C GLY A 86 14.79 10.99 -11.97
N ALA A 87 13.85 10.03 -11.87
CA ALA A 87 14.16 8.73 -11.28
C ALA A 87 15.01 7.87 -12.22
N THR A 88 15.92 7.08 -11.64
CA THR A 88 16.46 5.91 -12.31
C THR A 88 15.43 4.78 -12.22
N VAL A 89 14.89 4.37 -13.37
CA VAL A 89 13.83 3.36 -13.42
C VAL A 89 14.37 2.03 -13.92
N THR A 90 14.08 0.97 -13.16
CA THR A 90 14.36 -0.42 -13.52
C THR A 90 13.05 -1.19 -13.59
N ASP A 91 12.83 -1.87 -14.70
CA ASP A 91 11.71 -2.81 -14.87
C ASP A 91 12.16 -4.22 -14.52
N GLN A 92 11.42 -4.88 -13.63
CA GLN A 92 11.61 -6.28 -13.31
C GLN A 92 10.41 -7.08 -13.81
N TYR A 93 10.65 -7.97 -14.77
CA TYR A 93 9.64 -8.83 -15.35
C TYR A 93 9.73 -10.24 -14.78
N ALA A 94 8.59 -10.88 -14.55
CA ALA A 94 8.51 -12.26 -14.09
C ALA A 94 7.24 -12.95 -14.63
N ASP A 95 7.34 -14.23 -14.87
CA ASP A 95 6.18 -15.10 -15.10
C ASP A 95 5.73 -15.66 -13.76
N VAL A 96 4.53 -15.32 -13.34
CA VAL A 96 3.94 -15.76 -12.07
C VAL A 96 2.74 -16.64 -12.35
N LYS A 97 2.74 -17.85 -11.79
CA LYS A 97 1.61 -18.78 -11.95
C LYS A 97 0.53 -18.47 -10.91
N ALA A 98 -0.66 -18.11 -11.37
CA ALA A 98 -1.84 -17.93 -10.54
C ALA A 98 -2.40 -19.28 -10.04
N TYR A 99 -3.33 -19.23 -9.08
CA TYR A 99 -3.92 -20.41 -8.45
C TYR A 99 -4.67 -21.33 -9.45
N ASP A 100 -5.23 -20.75 -10.51
CA ASP A 100 -5.94 -21.47 -11.59
C ASP A 100 -4.99 -22.00 -12.68
N GLY A 101 -3.69 -21.78 -12.53
CA GLY A 101 -2.66 -22.18 -13.49
C GLY A 101 -2.33 -21.15 -14.56
N THR A 102 -3.07 -20.04 -14.64
CA THR A 102 -2.77 -18.94 -15.57
C THR A 102 -1.38 -18.35 -15.30
N VAL A 103 -0.59 -18.15 -16.34
CA VAL A 103 0.70 -17.47 -16.24
C VAL A 103 0.49 -15.97 -16.42
N LEU A 104 0.75 -15.22 -15.37
CA LEU A 104 0.67 -13.76 -15.35
C LEU A 104 2.04 -13.18 -15.71
N LYS A 105 2.07 -12.25 -16.67
CA LYS A 105 3.26 -11.48 -17.04
C LYS A 105 3.39 -10.31 -16.06
N ALA A 106 4.00 -10.56 -14.92
CA ALA A 106 4.20 -9.56 -13.89
C ALA A 106 5.29 -8.56 -14.29
N ARG A 107 5.11 -7.29 -13.90
CA ARG A 107 6.08 -6.23 -14.07
C ARG A 107 6.13 -5.37 -12.82
N ASN A 108 7.27 -5.37 -12.12
CA ASN A 108 7.57 -4.43 -11.06
C ASN A 108 8.34 -3.24 -11.66
N ILE A 109 7.90 -2.04 -11.33
CA ILE A 109 8.52 -0.78 -11.77
C ILE A 109 9.24 -0.21 -10.55
N ILE A 110 10.55 -0.17 -10.56
CA ILE A 110 11.39 0.29 -9.46
C ILE A 110 11.96 1.65 -9.85
N ALA A 111 11.47 2.71 -9.22
CA ALA A 111 11.97 4.08 -9.39
C ALA A 111 12.86 4.46 -8.22
N SER A 112 14.10 4.82 -8.50
CA SER A 112 15.11 5.12 -7.48
C SER A 112 15.61 6.55 -7.59
N TYR A 113 15.64 7.23 -6.43
CA TYR A 113 16.31 8.50 -6.24
C TYR A 113 17.49 8.31 -5.30
N ASN A 114 18.60 8.98 -5.55
CA ASN A 114 19.82 8.90 -4.77
C ASN A 114 20.17 7.45 -4.33
N PRO A 115 20.42 6.53 -5.29
CA PRO A 115 20.57 5.10 -5.01
C PRO A 115 21.74 4.77 -4.08
N ASP A 116 22.74 5.65 -3.98
CA ASP A 116 23.94 5.47 -3.15
C ASP A 116 23.77 5.97 -1.71
N ALA A 117 22.59 6.54 -1.37
CA ALA A 117 22.33 6.99 0.00
C ALA A 117 22.36 5.82 0.99
N LYS A 118 23.01 6.02 2.14
CA LYS A 118 23.14 5.01 3.21
C LYS A 118 21.80 4.72 3.89
N ALA A 119 20.94 5.73 4.04
CA ALA A 119 19.59 5.60 4.57
C ALA A 119 18.60 5.74 3.42
N ARG A 120 17.73 4.77 3.27
CA ARG A 120 16.73 4.73 2.18
C ARG A 120 15.37 4.34 2.71
N ILE A 121 14.34 4.89 2.10
CA ILE A 121 12.94 4.57 2.37
C ILE A 121 12.38 3.87 1.13
N LEU A 122 11.65 2.76 1.33
CA LEU A 122 10.89 2.09 0.29
C LEU A 122 9.41 2.46 0.46
N VAL A 123 8.83 3.01 -0.62
CA VAL A 123 7.38 3.20 -0.75
C VAL A 123 6.91 2.29 -1.86
N CYS A 124 5.87 1.51 -1.63
CA CYS A 124 5.37 0.56 -2.63
C CYS A 124 3.84 0.50 -2.64
N GLY A 125 3.30 0.18 -3.79
CA GLY A 125 1.89 -0.07 -4.05
C GLY A 125 1.76 -0.86 -5.33
N HIS A 126 0.60 -1.49 -5.57
CA HIS A 126 0.36 -2.17 -6.83
C HIS A 126 -0.30 -1.22 -7.84
N TRP A 127 -0.24 -1.54 -9.12
CA TRP A 127 -0.81 -0.72 -10.19
C TRP A 127 -1.76 -1.50 -11.11
N ASP A 128 -1.77 -2.82 -10.96
CA ASP A 128 -2.72 -3.69 -11.65
C ASP A 128 -4.12 -3.63 -11.02
N SER A 129 -5.10 -4.21 -11.70
CA SER A 129 -6.48 -4.28 -11.23
C SER A 129 -7.01 -5.71 -11.23
N ARG A 130 -8.03 -5.95 -10.41
CA ARG A 130 -8.71 -7.25 -10.34
C ARG A 130 -9.40 -7.59 -11.65
N PRO A 131 -9.30 -8.85 -12.10
CA PRO A 131 -9.97 -9.31 -13.31
C PRO A 131 -11.50 -9.44 -13.15
N TRP A 132 -11.98 -9.54 -11.91
CA TRP A 132 -13.39 -9.78 -11.60
C TRP A 132 -13.88 -8.92 -10.44
N ALA A 133 -15.10 -8.39 -10.57
CA ALA A 133 -15.80 -7.67 -9.51
C ALA A 133 -16.64 -8.63 -8.64
N ASP A 134 -16.04 -9.71 -8.18
CA ASP A 134 -16.69 -10.82 -7.46
C ASP A 134 -17.26 -10.45 -6.09
N ASN A 135 -17.01 -9.23 -5.61
CA ASN A 135 -17.64 -8.65 -4.43
C ASN A 135 -18.71 -7.59 -4.76
N ASP A 136 -19.05 -7.40 -6.04
CA ASP A 136 -20.12 -6.48 -6.42
C ASP A 136 -21.47 -7.01 -5.91
N PRO A 137 -22.31 -6.15 -5.31
CA PRO A 137 -23.64 -6.57 -4.85
C PRO A 137 -24.55 -7.06 -6.00
N ASP A 138 -24.32 -6.61 -7.24
CA ASP A 138 -24.97 -7.14 -8.43
C ASP A 138 -24.12 -8.25 -9.07
N SER A 139 -24.59 -9.48 -9.01
CA SER A 139 -23.92 -10.65 -9.61
C SER A 139 -23.70 -10.55 -11.12
N ALA A 140 -24.46 -9.71 -11.83
CA ALA A 140 -24.22 -9.45 -13.25
C ALA A 140 -22.87 -8.76 -13.55
N ASN A 141 -22.22 -8.21 -12.53
CA ASN A 141 -20.92 -7.57 -12.61
C ASN A 141 -19.74 -8.50 -12.26
N TRP A 142 -19.99 -9.66 -11.64
CA TRP A 142 -18.93 -10.51 -11.06
C TRP A 142 -17.83 -10.93 -12.04
N HIS A 143 -18.14 -11.04 -13.31
CA HIS A 143 -17.17 -11.40 -14.35
C HIS A 143 -16.64 -10.17 -15.12
N LYS A 144 -16.92 -8.97 -14.65
CA LYS A 144 -16.38 -7.74 -15.23
C LYS A 144 -15.12 -7.30 -14.49
N PRO A 145 -14.11 -6.80 -15.20
CA PRO A 145 -12.91 -6.29 -14.56
C PRO A 145 -13.17 -5.01 -13.78
N VAL A 146 -12.44 -4.80 -12.69
CA VAL A 146 -12.54 -3.61 -11.85
C VAL A 146 -11.66 -2.49 -12.42
N LEU A 147 -12.19 -1.25 -12.47
CA LEU A 147 -11.40 -0.09 -12.92
C LEU A 147 -10.27 0.26 -11.93
N ALA A 148 -10.45 -0.02 -10.65
CA ALA A 148 -9.44 0.13 -9.60
C ALA A 148 -8.84 1.55 -9.50
N ALA A 149 -9.69 2.58 -9.45
CA ALA A 149 -9.24 3.96 -9.30
C ALA A 149 -8.60 4.21 -7.93
N ASN A 150 -9.24 3.70 -6.85
CA ASN A 150 -8.72 3.81 -5.50
C ASN A 150 -7.75 2.67 -5.13
N ASP A 151 -8.00 1.48 -5.65
CA ASP A 151 -7.24 0.25 -5.37
C ASP A 151 -6.60 -0.30 -6.67
N ALA A 152 -5.39 0.17 -7.12
CA ALA A 152 -4.56 1.13 -6.40
C ALA A 152 -3.99 2.24 -7.33
N ALA A 153 -4.75 2.74 -8.33
CA ALA A 153 -4.25 3.84 -9.15
C ALA A 153 -3.94 5.10 -8.32
N SER A 154 -4.68 5.32 -7.21
CA SER A 154 -4.44 6.42 -6.29
C SER A 154 -3.11 6.30 -5.54
N ASP A 155 -2.69 5.09 -5.16
CA ASP A 155 -1.42 4.85 -4.47
C ASP A 155 -0.24 5.24 -5.38
N VAL A 156 -0.28 4.77 -6.63
CA VAL A 156 0.72 5.14 -7.64
C VAL A 156 0.71 6.64 -7.91
N ALA A 157 -0.47 7.26 -7.94
CA ALA A 157 -0.60 8.71 -8.15
C ALA A 157 0.05 9.52 -7.03
N VAL A 158 -0.08 9.09 -5.76
CA VAL A 158 0.64 9.68 -4.62
C VAL A 158 2.14 9.54 -4.81
N MET A 159 2.62 8.36 -5.22
CA MET A 159 4.04 8.13 -5.48
C MET A 159 4.56 8.99 -6.64
N LEU A 160 3.78 9.22 -7.69
CA LEU A 160 4.13 10.10 -8.80
C LEU A 160 4.20 11.57 -8.36
N GLU A 161 3.29 12.01 -7.49
CA GLU A 161 3.35 13.36 -6.94
C GLU A 161 4.56 13.53 -6.00
N MET A 162 4.88 12.53 -5.18
CA MET A 162 6.12 12.52 -4.41
C MET A 162 7.34 12.61 -5.32
N ALA A 163 7.37 11.89 -6.42
CA ALA A 163 8.44 11.93 -7.40
C ALA A 163 8.60 13.33 -8.03
N ARG A 164 7.48 13.98 -8.36
CA ARG A 164 7.48 15.37 -8.85
C ARG A 164 8.05 16.33 -7.80
N LEU A 165 7.69 16.15 -6.54
CA LEU A 165 8.21 16.99 -5.45
C LEU A 165 9.70 16.75 -5.23
N ILE A 166 10.20 15.52 -5.32
CA ILE A 166 11.65 15.22 -5.23
C ILE A 166 12.41 15.89 -6.39
N GLN A 167 11.83 15.96 -7.58
CA GLN A 167 12.45 16.68 -8.71
C GLN A 167 12.56 18.18 -8.44
N LEU A 168 11.54 18.79 -7.82
CA LEU A 168 11.51 20.21 -7.48
C LEU A 168 12.38 20.56 -6.26
N HIS A 169 12.50 19.62 -5.33
CA HIS A 169 13.22 19.74 -4.06
C HIS A 169 14.13 18.52 -3.89
N PRO A 170 15.28 18.45 -4.57
CA PRO A 170 16.18 17.30 -4.54
C PRO A 170 16.60 16.92 -3.11
N LEU A 171 16.74 15.60 -2.88
CA LEU A 171 17.14 14.98 -1.61
C LEU A 171 18.63 15.18 -1.33
#